data_50e583b8a5c06d7e7a668626377b63fc
#
_entry.id   50e583b8a5c06d7e7a668626377b63fc
#
_cell.length_a   1.000
_cell.length_b   1.000
_cell.length_c   1.000
_cell.angle_alpha   90.00
_cell.angle_beta   90.00
_cell.angle_gamma   90.00
#
_symmetry.space_group_name_H-M   'P 1'
#
loop_
_entity.id
_entity.type
_entity.pdbx_description
1 polymer ?
#
loop_
_entity_poly.entity_id
_entity_poly.type
_entity_poly.pdbx_seq_one_letter_code
_entity_poly.pdbx_strand_id
1 'polypeptide(L)'
;MALALLSLLNGLSYGLLLFLLSAGLTVVFSLMGVLNFAHASFYMLGAYAGYALAEPLGFGPALVLAPLLVGLAGALFEHAVLRRVHPMGHVPELLVTFGLSIVLLELVQLVWGRAPVDFRAPQALRGAAFTLLEQADGGLTAVAGAAAAADCAAAARCHPFPANRLFMGATSLLALAGLWLMLARTRLGLVIRAAQTHPQMVRALGHDLGRVFLLVFGTGTALAALAGVIGGSTFVTEPSMAASVGTMVFVVVVVGGVGSLGGAFVASMLIGLLQTFAVGFDQPLLQGLPGVPPALARWSLAQLAPVLPYLVLVLMLVLRPQGLFGRPSP
;
A
#
# COMPACT_ATOMS: atom_id res chain seq x y z
N MET A 1 4.71 27.70 3.07
CA MET A 1 5.79 26.69 2.96
C MET A 1 5.51 25.44 3.80
N ALA A 2 4.99 25.56 5.01
CA ALA A 2 4.69 24.44 5.91
C ALA A 2 3.73 23.41 5.30
N LEU A 3 2.63 23.85 4.68
CA LEU A 3 1.66 22.95 4.01
C LEU A 3 2.30 22.10 2.91
N ALA A 4 3.19 22.66 2.09
CA ALA A 4 3.87 21.91 1.03
C ALA A 4 4.79 20.84 1.62
N LEU A 5 5.54 21.16 2.68
CA LEU A 5 6.41 20.20 3.38
C LEU A 5 5.58 19.08 4.03
N LEU A 6 4.47 19.39 4.66
CA LEU A 6 3.59 18.40 5.27
C LEU A 6 2.90 17.52 4.22
N SER A 7 2.45 18.10 3.11
CA SER A 7 1.89 17.33 1.99
C SER A 7 2.93 16.41 1.39
N LEU A 8 4.20 16.85 1.29
CA LEU A 8 5.32 16.01 0.85
C LEU A 8 5.53 14.83 1.81
N LEU A 9 5.66 15.08 3.11
CA LEU A 9 5.88 14.03 4.12
C LEU A 9 4.71 13.05 4.20
N ASN A 10 3.48 13.56 4.15
CA ASN A 10 2.27 12.74 4.10
C ASN A 10 2.22 11.88 2.83
N GLY A 11 2.58 12.48 1.69
CA GLY A 11 2.61 11.80 0.39
C GLY A 11 3.68 10.72 0.33
N LEU A 12 4.86 10.98 0.88
CA LEU A 12 5.92 9.98 1.00
C LEU A 12 5.50 8.82 1.91
N SER A 13 4.94 9.11 3.08
CA SER A 13 4.48 8.08 4.02
C SER A 13 3.38 7.21 3.41
N TYR A 14 2.40 7.81 2.75
CA TYR A 14 1.32 7.11 2.07
C TYR A 14 1.83 6.35 0.83
N GLY A 15 2.71 6.96 0.04
CA GLY A 15 3.36 6.31 -1.10
C GLY A 15 4.18 5.08 -0.69
N LEU A 16 4.90 5.13 0.45
CA LEU A 16 5.63 3.99 1.01
C LEU A 16 4.68 2.85 1.43
N LEU A 17 3.52 3.17 2.03
CA LEU A 17 2.52 2.15 2.34
C LEU A 17 1.95 1.50 1.08
N LEU A 18 1.60 2.31 0.07
CA LEU A 18 1.15 1.79 -1.24
C LEU A 18 2.22 0.95 -1.90
N PHE A 19 3.49 1.37 -1.81
CA PHE A 19 4.60 0.58 -2.34
C PHE A 19 4.78 -0.74 -1.58
N LEU A 20 4.69 -0.74 -0.25
CA LEU A 20 4.79 -1.97 0.55
C LEU A 20 3.78 -3.01 0.08
N LEU A 21 2.53 -2.60 -0.09
CA LEU A 21 1.46 -3.45 -0.58
C LEU A 21 1.69 -3.89 -2.04
N SER A 22 2.03 -2.94 -2.92
CA SER A 22 2.27 -3.22 -4.34
C SER A 22 3.52 -4.07 -4.58
N ALA A 23 4.55 -3.94 -3.72
CA ALA A 23 5.77 -4.74 -3.81
C ALA A 23 5.48 -6.24 -3.60
N GLY A 24 4.62 -6.60 -2.64
CA GLY A 24 4.16 -7.97 -2.45
C GLY A 24 3.50 -8.54 -3.70
N LEU A 25 2.56 -7.81 -4.28
CA LEU A 25 1.89 -8.21 -5.53
C LEU A 25 2.86 -8.30 -6.71
N THR A 26 3.76 -7.33 -6.83
CA THR A 26 4.74 -7.27 -7.92
C THR A 26 5.72 -8.45 -7.87
N VAL A 27 6.19 -8.86 -6.68
CA VAL A 27 7.07 -10.01 -6.52
C VAL A 27 6.35 -11.32 -6.86
N VAL A 28 5.10 -11.48 -6.42
CA VAL A 28 4.26 -12.63 -6.79
C VAL A 28 4.06 -12.67 -8.30
N PHE A 29 3.63 -11.56 -8.91
CA PHE A 29 3.40 -11.49 -10.35
C PHE A 29 4.67 -11.77 -11.16
N SER A 30 5.81 -11.19 -10.77
CA SER A 30 7.06 -11.34 -11.53
C SER A 30 7.57 -12.79 -11.60
N LEU A 31 7.19 -13.63 -10.62
CA LEU A 31 7.57 -15.05 -10.58
C LEU A 31 6.51 -15.97 -11.18
N MET A 32 5.23 -15.72 -10.87
CA MET A 32 4.13 -16.61 -11.25
C MET A 32 3.44 -16.19 -12.55
N GLY A 33 3.63 -14.95 -13.00
CA GLY A 33 3.01 -14.38 -14.20
C GLY A 33 1.51 -14.12 -14.07
N VAL A 34 0.96 -14.20 -12.85
CA VAL A 34 -0.48 -14.07 -12.59
C VAL A 34 -0.77 -12.95 -11.59
N LEU A 35 -1.76 -12.13 -11.91
CA LEU A 35 -2.30 -11.12 -11.01
C LEU A 35 -3.16 -11.78 -9.94
N ASN A 36 -2.75 -11.68 -8.70
CA ASN A 36 -3.51 -12.17 -7.57
C ASN A 36 -4.59 -11.16 -7.14
N PHE A 37 -5.85 -11.38 -7.56
CA PHE A 37 -6.97 -10.52 -7.16
C PHE A 37 -7.27 -10.55 -5.66
N ALA A 38 -6.93 -11.64 -4.95
CA ALA A 38 -7.10 -11.73 -3.51
C ALA A 38 -6.06 -10.91 -2.72
N HIS A 39 -5.08 -10.26 -3.39
CA HIS A 39 -3.99 -9.58 -2.70
C HIS A 39 -4.47 -8.49 -1.74
N ALA A 40 -5.43 -7.68 -2.17
CA ALA A 40 -6.04 -6.66 -1.32
C ALA A 40 -6.92 -7.23 -0.21
N SER A 41 -7.48 -8.43 -0.40
CA SER A 41 -8.20 -9.13 0.67
C SER A 41 -7.26 -9.64 1.76
N PHE A 42 -6.00 -9.97 1.43
CA PHE A 42 -4.97 -10.25 2.45
C PHE A 42 -4.54 -8.99 3.21
N TYR A 43 -4.56 -7.83 2.56
CA TYR A 43 -4.39 -6.54 3.26
C TYR A 43 -5.52 -6.33 4.28
N MET A 44 -6.77 -6.47 3.88
CA MET A 44 -7.93 -6.39 4.77
C MET A 44 -7.82 -7.42 5.91
N LEU A 45 -7.54 -8.69 5.59
CA LEU A 45 -7.37 -9.75 6.59
C LEU A 45 -6.25 -9.42 7.59
N GLY A 46 -5.16 -8.80 7.12
CA GLY A 46 -4.07 -8.30 7.96
C GLY A 46 -4.54 -7.24 8.95
N ALA A 47 -5.37 -6.28 8.51
CA ALA A 47 -5.94 -5.24 9.38
C ALA A 47 -6.84 -5.85 10.47
N TYR A 48 -7.73 -6.77 10.11
CA TYR A 48 -8.61 -7.44 11.06
C TYR A 48 -7.88 -8.41 12.00
N ALA A 49 -6.88 -9.16 11.50
CA ALA A 49 -6.02 -9.98 12.34
C ALA A 49 -5.20 -9.12 13.32
N GLY A 50 -4.67 -7.99 12.84
CA GLY A 50 -3.99 -7.01 13.67
C GLY A 50 -4.90 -6.44 14.76
N TYR A 51 -6.13 -6.08 14.42
CA TYR A 51 -7.16 -5.64 15.38
C TYR A 51 -7.41 -6.70 16.44
N ALA A 52 -7.69 -7.95 16.04
CA ALA A 52 -8.02 -9.04 16.96
C ALA A 52 -6.83 -9.42 17.87
N LEU A 53 -5.60 -9.34 17.39
CA LEU A 53 -4.39 -9.64 18.17
C LEU A 53 -3.92 -8.47 19.04
N ALA A 54 -4.24 -7.24 18.67
CA ALA A 54 -3.78 -6.07 19.41
C ALA A 54 -4.47 -5.95 20.78
N GLU A 55 -5.70 -6.44 20.93
CA GLU A 55 -6.44 -6.42 22.19
C GLU A 55 -5.76 -7.29 23.26
N PRO A 56 -5.50 -8.62 23.05
CA PRO A 56 -4.90 -9.49 24.06
C PRO A 56 -3.37 -9.37 24.17
N LEU A 57 -2.66 -9.07 23.08
CA LEU A 57 -1.19 -9.15 23.04
C LEU A 57 -0.51 -7.77 22.96
N GLY A 58 -1.27 -6.73 22.69
CA GLY A 58 -0.75 -5.40 22.39
C GLY A 58 -0.38 -5.22 20.89
N PHE A 59 -0.21 -3.96 20.51
CA PHE A 59 0.02 -3.57 19.11
C PHE A 59 1.35 -4.08 18.54
N GLY A 60 2.44 -4.07 19.34
CA GLY A 60 3.77 -4.50 18.88
C GLY A 60 3.81 -5.97 18.43
N PRO A 61 3.40 -6.93 19.28
CA PRO A 61 3.26 -8.33 18.87
C PRO A 61 2.27 -8.53 17.73
N ALA A 62 1.13 -7.82 17.70
CA ALA A 62 0.15 -7.90 16.63
C ALA A 62 0.74 -7.48 15.26
N LEU A 63 1.62 -6.46 15.25
CA LEU A 63 2.31 -5.98 14.05
C LEU A 63 3.18 -7.07 13.38
N VAL A 64 3.66 -8.04 14.16
CA VAL A 64 4.50 -9.15 13.65
C VAL A 64 3.68 -10.41 13.42
N LEU A 65 2.82 -10.78 14.38
CA LEU A 65 2.08 -12.04 14.33
C LEU A 65 0.99 -12.04 13.26
N ALA A 66 0.27 -10.93 13.07
CA ALA A 66 -0.78 -10.87 12.05
C ALA A 66 -0.23 -11.09 10.64
N PRO A 67 0.84 -10.40 10.19
CA PRO A 67 1.47 -10.69 8.90
C PRO A 67 1.98 -12.13 8.76
N LEU A 68 2.53 -12.71 9.80
CA LEU A 68 3.01 -14.10 9.78
C LEU A 68 1.85 -15.08 9.62
N LEU A 69 0.75 -14.91 10.35
CA LEU A 69 -0.43 -15.77 10.24
C LEU A 69 -1.08 -15.66 8.87
N VAL A 70 -1.26 -14.44 8.36
CA VAL A 70 -1.84 -14.21 7.04
C VAL A 70 -0.89 -14.70 5.94
N GLY A 71 0.42 -14.51 6.10
CA GLY A 71 1.43 -15.06 5.19
C GLY A 71 1.40 -16.58 5.13
N LEU A 72 1.25 -17.24 6.29
CA LEU A 72 1.08 -18.69 6.37
C LEU A 72 -0.23 -19.15 5.71
N ALA A 73 -1.34 -18.44 5.93
CA ALA A 73 -2.60 -18.73 5.27
C ALA A 73 -2.50 -18.59 3.74
N GLY A 74 -1.80 -17.54 3.27
CA GLY A 74 -1.49 -17.37 1.85
C GLY A 74 -0.63 -18.51 1.30
N ALA A 75 0.43 -18.89 1.99
CA ALA A 75 1.28 -20.02 1.60
C ALA A 75 0.49 -21.36 1.55
N LEU A 76 -0.39 -21.59 2.52
CA LEU A 76 -1.29 -22.76 2.52
C LEU A 76 -2.25 -22.74 1.32
N PHE A 77 -2.80 -21.57 0.99
CA PHE A 77 -3.66 -21.42 -0.18
C PHE A 77 -2.90 -21.68 -1.49
N GLU A 78 -1.68 -21.17 -1.62
CA GLU A 78 -0.81 -21.49 -2.76
C GLU A 78 -0.62 -23.01 -2.88
N HIS A 79 -0.20 -23.65 -1.79
CA HIS A 79 0.09 -25.08 -1.78
C HIS A 79 -1.13 -25.95 -2.07
N ALA A 80 -2.28 -25.65 -1.44
CA ALA A 80 -3.47 -26.49 -1.51
C ALA A 80 -4.29 -26.28 -2.80
N VAL A 81 -4.36 -25.05 -3.29
CA VAL A 81 -5.27 -24.64 -4.35
C VAL A 81 -4.53 -24.14 -5.57
N LEU A 82 -3.76 -23.04 -5.45
CA LEU A 82 -3.18 -22.34 -6.59
C LEU A 82 -2.19 -23.21 -7.37
N ARG A 83 -1.39 -24.00 -6.66
CA ARG A 83 -0.44 -24.96 -7.27
C ARG A 83 -1.12 -26.02 -8.16
N ARG A 84 -2.37 -26.38 -7.84
CA ARG A 84 -3.14 -27.34 -8.65
C ARG A 84 -3.76 -26.70 -9.88
N VAL A 85 -4.04 -25.40 -9.79
CA VAL A 85 -4.68 -24.64 -10.86
C VAL A 85 -3.65 -24.09 -11.85
N HIS A 86 -2.43 -23.82 -11.38
CA HIS A 86 -1.33 -23.27 -12.20
C HIS A 86 -1.11 -23.99 -13.55
N PRO A 87 -1.15 -25.35 -13.66
CA PRO A 87 -1.02 -26.04 -14.94
C PRO A 87 -2.20 -25.83 -15.91
N MET A 88 -3.34 -25.32 -15.42
CA MET A 88 -4.54 -25.07 -16.23
C MET A 88 -4.49 -23.73 -16.96
N GLY A 89 -3.47 -22.88 -16.67
CA GLY A 89 -3.24 -21.59 -17.31
C GLY A 89 -3.74 -20.40 -16.49
N HIS A 90 -3.51 -19.19 -17.03
CA HIS A 90 -3.71 -17.95 -16.30
C HIS A 90 -5.17 -17.61 -15.96
N VAL A 91 -6.13 -17.97 -16.82
CA VAL A 91 -7.55 -17.64 -16.60
C VAL A 91 -8.13 -18.35 -15.37
N PRO A 92 -7.95 -19.68 -15.19
CA PRO A 92 -8.35 -20.37 -13.97
C PRO A 92 -7.71 -19.81 -12.70
N GLU A 93 -6.44 -19.40 -12.74
CA GLU A 93 -5.76 -18.79 -11.61
C GLU A 93 -6.38 -17.44 -11.22
N LEU A 94 -6.70 -16.60 -12.20
CA LEU A 94 -7.40 -15.33 -11.98
C LEU A 94 -8.77 -15.56 -11.32
N LEU A 95 -9.55 -16.53 -11.83
CA LEU A 95 -10.89 -16.83 -11.30
C LEU A 95 -10.81 -17.39 -9.87
N VAL A 96 -9.84 -18.23 -9.56
CA VAL A 96 -9.65 -18.79 -8.21
C VAL A 96 -9.23 -17.73 -7.23
N THR A 97 -8.31 -16.82 -7.59
CA THR A 97 -7.92 -15.71 -6.71
C THR A 97 -9.03 -14.69 -6.54
N PHE A 98 -9.85 -14.44 -7.58
CA PHE A 98 -11.05 -13.62 -7.48
C PHE A 98 -12.09 -14.27 -6.56
N GLY A 99 -12.35 -15.58 -6.70
CA GLY A 99 -13.23 -16.32 -5.79
C GLY A 99 -12.74 -16.26 -4.35
N LEU A 100 -11.42 -16.42 -4.13
CA LEU A 100 -10.84 -16.27 -2.79
C LEU A 100 -11.06 -14.86 -2.23
N SER A 101 -10.98 -13.81 -3.06
CA SER A 101 -11.20 -12.44 -2.58
C SER A 101 -12.60 -12.25 -2.00
N ILE A 102 -13.61 -12.85 -2.65
CA ILE A 102 -15.01 -12.82 -2.16
C ILE A 102 -15.14 -13.64 -0.88
N VAL A 103 -14.57 -14.85 -0.85
CA VAL A 103 -14.62 -15.70 0.34
C VAL A 103 -14.00 -15.02 1.55
N LEU A 104 -12.83 -14.39 1.39
CA LEU A 104 -12.17 -13.65 2.48
C LEU A 104 -12.99 -12.45 2.94
N LEU A 105 -13.64 -11.74 2.02
CA LEU A 105 -14.53 -10.61 2.35
C LEU A 105 -15.71 -11.08 3.19
N GLU A 106 -16.39 -12.13 2.75
CA GLU A 106 -17.56 -12.67 3.46
C GLU A 106 -17.17 -13.30 4.81
N LEU A 107 -16.02 -13.97 4.91
CA LEU A 107 -15.49 -14.48 6.18
C LEU A 107 -15.22 -13.36 7.18
N VAL A 108 -14.61 -12.26 6.75
CA VAL A 108 -14.39 -11.09 7.61
C VAL A 108 -15.72 -10.49 8.08
N GLN A 109 -16.70 -10.34 7.19
CA GLN A 109 -18.03 -9.84 7.54
C GLN A 109 -18.79 -10.79 8.49
N LEU A 110 -18.60 -12.10 8.35
CA LEU A 110 -19.22 -13.10 9.21
C LEU A 110 -18.66 -13.04 10.65
N VAL A 111 -17.35 -12.81 10.80
CA VAL A 111 -16.66 -12.83 12.10
C VAL A 111 -16.78 -11.48 12.82
N TRP A 112 -16.55 -10.36 12.11
CA TRP A 112 -16.50 -9.01 12.71
C TRP A 112 -17.68 -8.11 12.33
N GLY A 113 -18.55 -8.57 11.43
CA GLY A 113 -19.68 -7.77 10.95
C GLY A 113 -19.29 -6.85 9.78
N ARG A 114 -20.27 -6.03 9.36
CA ARG A 114 -20.11 -5.10 8.23
C ARG A 114 -19.72 -3.68 8.65
N ALA A 115 -19.87 -3.37 9.93
CA ALA A 115 -19.52 -2.06 10.48
C ALA A 115 -17.99 -1.90 10.60
N PRO A 116 -17.48 -0.66 10.47
CA PRO A 116 -16.08 -0.39 10.77
C PRO A 116 -15.71 -0.77 12.18
N VAL A 117 -14.50 -1.33 12.38
CA VAL A 117 -13.94 -1.63 13.70
C VAL A 117 -12.97 -0.54 14.13
N ASP A 118 -12.93 -0.22 15.43
CA ASP A 118 -12.08 0.83 15.98
C ASP A 118 -10.67 0.28 16.26
N PHE A 119 -9.90 0.06 15.21
CA PHE A 119 -8.51 -0.35 15.30
C PHE A 119 -7.60 0.87 15.43
N ARG A 120 -7.22 1.21 16.66
CA ARG A 120 -6.40 2.39 16.94
C ARG A 120 -4.95 2.03 17.23
N ALA A 121 -4.05 2.87 16.72
CA ALA A 121 -2.66 2.86 17.11
C ALA A 121 -2.50 3.11 18.62
N PRO A 122 -1.42 2.60 19.27
CA PRO A 122 -1.14 2.81 20.69
C PRO A 122 -1.01 4.30 21.01
N GLN A 123 -1.23 4.65 22.28
CA GLN A 123 -1.23 6.05 22.74
C GLN A 123 0.05 6.83 22.35
N ALA A 124 1.20 6.14 22.37
CA ALA A 124 2.48 6.73 21.96
C ALA A 124 2.51 7.23 20.50
N LEU A 125 1.65 6.68 19.63
CA LEU A 125 1.56 7.03 18.22
C LEU A 125 0.38 7.94 17.89
N ARG A 126 -0.47 8.30 18.87
CA ARG A 126 -1.67 9.14 18.64
C ARG A 126 -1.36 10.64 18.66
N GLY A 127 -0.21 11.04 19.19
CA GLY A 127 0.21 12.44 19.28
C GLY A 127 0.86 12.96 17.99
N ALA A 128 1.30 14.21 18.03
CA ALA A 128 2.18 14.78 17.03
C ALA A 128 3.60 14.24 17.22
N ALA A 129 4.25 13.81 16.14
CA ALA A 129 5.68 13.49 16.16
C ALA A 129 6.52 14.77 16.27
N PHE A 130 6.08 15.78 15.54
CA PHE A 130 6.62 17.15 15.61
C PHE A 130 5.53 18.11 15.15
N THR A 131 5.67 19.38 15.51
CA THR A 131 4.78 20.46 15.07
C THR A 131 5.60 21.50 14.33
N LEU A 132 5.18 21.87 13.13
CA LEU A 132 5.74 22.97 12.37
C LEU A 132 4.99 24.27 12.74
N LEU A 133 5.73 25.24 13.24
CA LEU A 133 5.25 26.57 13.54
C LEU A 133 5.65 27.51 12.39
N GLU A 134 4.67 28.09 11.72
CA GLU A 134 4.89 29.11 10.70
C GLU A 134 4.77 30.47 11.36
N GLN A 135 5.86 31.23 11.39
CA GLN A 135 5.92 32.56 11.98
C GLN A 135 5.37 33.61 11.00
N ALA A 136 4.98 34.79 11.54
CA ALA A 136 4.41 35.85 10.73
C ALA A 136 5.40 36.45 9.71
N ASP A 137 6.70 36.30 9.94
CA ASP A 137 7.79 36.67 9.03
C ASP A 137 8.07 35.64 7.94
N GLY A 138 7.30 34.52 7.90
CA GLY A 138 7.50 33.41 6.97
C GLY A 138 8.55 32.40 7.42
N GLY A 139 9.15 32.57 8.60
CA GLY A 139 10.07 31.62 9.21
C GLY A 139 9.35 30.32 9.60
N LEU A 140 10.05 29.18 9.46
CA LEU A 140 9.58 27.86 9.88
C LEU A 140 10.43 27.36 11.02
N THR A 141 9.78 27.02 12.15
CA THR A 141 10.43 26.37 13.28
C THR A 141 9.75 25.01 13.54
N ALA A 142 10.53 23.99 13.85
CA ALA A 142 10.04 22.67 14.17
C ALA A 142 10.22 22.40 15.66
N VAL A 143 9.15 22.02 16.34
CA VAL A 143 9.16 21.62 17.75
C VAL A 143 8.86 20.12 17.82
N ALA A 144 9.65 19.37 18.59
CA ALA A 144 9.41 17.95 18.79
C ALA A 144 8.12 17.70 19.59
N GLY A 145 7.29 16.80 19.12
CA GLY A 145 6.00 16.50 19.74
C GLY A 145 4.92 17.54 19.45
N ALA A 146 3.93 17.62 20.34
CA ALA A 146 2.91 18.65 20.29
C ALA A 146 3.49 19.99 20.83
N ALA A 147 3.35 21.06 20.05
CA ALA A 147 3.74 22.38 20.51
C ALA A 147 2.85 22.83 21.69
N ALA A 148 3.42 23.58 22.63
CA ALA A 148 2.66 24.18 23.71
C ALA A 148 1.61 25.16 23.16
N ALA A 149 0.48 25.32 23.86
CA ALA A 149 -0.58 26.21 23.44
C ALA A 149 -0.07 27.67 23.28
N ALA A 150 0.88 28.09 24.12
CA ALA A 150 1.53 29.38 24.02
C ALA A 150 2.35 29.58 22.74
N ASP A 151 3.08 28.56 22.32
CA ASP A 151 3.89 28.58 21.08
C ASP A 151 2.99 28.64 19.84
N CYS A 152 1.88 27.89 19.89
CA CYS A 152 0.89 27.94 18.82
C CYS A 152 0.13 29.28 18.77
N ALA A 153 -0.10 29.91 19.91
CA ALA A 153 -0.73 31.23 19.95
C ALA A 153 0.20 32.36 19.46
N ALA A 154 1.52 32.18 19.61
CA ALA A 154 2.53 33.12 19.11
C ALA A 154 2.83 32.94 17.61
N ALA A 155 2.59 31.78 17.06
CA ALA A 155 2.79 31.47 15.64
C ALA A 155 1.60 31.90 14.77
N ALA A 156 1.85 32.24 13.52
CA ALA A 156 0.78 32.54 12.56
C ALA A 156 -0.07 31.28 12.26
N ARG A 157 0.57 30.12 12.20
CA ARG A 157 -0.10 28.83 12.00
C ARG A 157 0.68 27.70 12.67
N CYS A 158 -0.07 26.76 13.26
CA CYS A 158 0.45 25.52 13.84
C CYS A 158 0.03 24.34 13.00
N HIS A 159 1.01 23.51 12.63
CA HIS A 159 0.79 22.34 11.79
C HIS A 159 1.37 21.08 12.46
N PRO A 160 0.58 20.32 13.24
CA PRO A 160 1.06 19.08 13.83
C PRO A 160 1.19 17.97 12.77
N PHE A 161 2.31 17.26 12.77
CA PHE A 161 2.51 16.04 11.97
C PHE A 161 2.25 14.81 12.84
N PRO A 162 1.27 13.94 12.48
CA PRO A 162 0.91 12.82 13.32
C PRO A 162 2.03 11.77 13.42
N ALA A 163 2.34 11.30 14.63
CA ALA A 163 3.35 10.27 14.88
C ALA A 163 3.00 8.95 14.19
N ASN A 164 1.71 8.64 14.06
CA ASN A 164 1.22 7.46 13.35
C ASN A 164 1.64 7.46 11.86
N ARG A 165 1.65 8.60 11.18
CA ARG A 165 2.12 8.68 9.78
C ARG A 165 3.63 8.52 9.66
N LEU A 166 4.39 9.04 10.62
CA LEU A 166 5.84 8.80 10.67
C LEU A 166 6.13 7.31 10.89
N PHE A 167 5.41 6.68 11.81
CA PHE A 167 5.48 5.24 12.07
C PHE A 167 5.12 4.42 10.82
N MET A 168 4.06 4.79 10.11
CA MET A 168 3.65 4.17 8.85
C MET A 168 4.77 4.21 7.80
N GLY A 169 5.39 5.37 7.58
CA GLY A 169 6.51 5.53 6.66
C GLY A 169 7.74 4.72 7.09
N ALA A 170 8.11 4.80 8.37
CA ALA A 170 9.28 4.10 8.92
C ALA A 170 9.13 2.57 8.84
N THR A 171 8.00 2.03 9.26
CA THR A 171 7.75 0.57 9.21
C THR A 171 7.66 0.06 7.78
N SER A 172 7.04 0.81 6.87
CA SER A 172 7.02 0.47 5.45
C SER A 172 8.44 0.46 4.87
N LEU A 173 9.25 1.46 5.17
CA LEU A 173 10.64 1.53 4.71
C LEU A 173 11.49 0.37 5.26
N LEU A 174 11.35 0.02 6.54
CA LEU A 174 12.03 -1.12 7.15
C LEU A 174 11.64 -2.45 6.52
N ALA A 175 10.33 -2.66 6.27
CA ALA A 175 9.84 -3.87 5.61
C ALA A 175 10.35 -3.98 4.16
N LEU A 176 10.40 -2.86 3.43
CA LEU A 176 10.94 -2.81 2.08
C LEU A 176 12.46 -3.00 2.04
N ALA A 177 13.19 -2.46 3.02
CA ALA A 177 14.61 -2.73 3.19
C ALA A 177 14.86 -4.21 3.47
N GLY A 178 14.05 -4.84 4.31
CA GLY A 178 14.06 -6.29 4.57
C GLY A 178 13.80 -7.10 3.30
N LEU A 179 12.78 -6.75 2.53
CA LEU A 179 12.47 -7.38 1.24
C LEU A 179 13.63 -7.23 0.25
N TRP A 180 14.17 -6.02 0.12
CA TRP A 180 15.32 -5.77 -0.75
C TRP A 180 16.53 -6.60 -0.33
N LEU A 181 16.84 -6.64 0.99
CA LEU A 181 17.94 -7.41 1.52
C LEU A 181 17.74 -8.92 1.26
N MET A 182 16.51 -9.42 1.47
CA MET A 182 16.14 -10.79 1.15
C MET A 182 16.39 -11.10 -0.33
N LEU A 183 15.90 -10.26 -1.23
CA LEU A 183 16.04 -10.46 -2.67
C LEU A 183 17.49 -10.27 -3.16
N ALA A 184 18.24 -9.28 -2.64
CA ALA A 184 19.57 -8.91 -3.12
C ALA A 184 20.70 -9.76 -2.52
N ARG A 185 20.58 -10.17 -1.25
CA ARG A 185 21.69 -10.73 -0.48
C ARG A 185 21.50 -12.19 -0.04
N THR A 186 20.32 -12.80 -0.25
CA THR A 186 20.08 -14.19 0.17
C THR A 186 20.11 -15.18 -1.02
N ARG A 187 20.38 -16.46 -0.71
CA ARG A 187 20.30 -17.56 -1.70
C ARG A 187 18.88 -17.69 -2.26
N LEU A 188 17.85 -17.49 -1.44
CA LEU A 188 16.46 -17.49 -1.88
C LEU A 188 16.21 -16.39 -2.93
N GLY A 189 16.67 -15.18 -2.69
CA GLY A 189 16.54 -14.08 -3.65
C GLY A 189 17.25 -14.36 -4.98
N LEU A 190 18.39 -15.04 -4.94
CA LEU A 190 19.09 -15.47 -6.17
C LEU A 190 18.25 -16.47 -6.96
N VAL A 191 17.70 -17.48 -6.28
CA VAL A 191 16.82 -18.50 -6.91
C VAL A 191 15.54 -17.87 -7.47
N ILE A 192 14.92 -16.95 -6.71
CA ILE A 192 13.73 -16.21 -7.16
C ILE A 192 14.04 -15.43 -8.47
N ARG A 193 15.12 -14.67 -8.51
CA ARG A 193 15.51 -13.91 -9.71
C ARG A 193 15.86 -14.80 -10.89
N ALA A 194 16.54 -15.93 -10.65
CA ALA A 194 16.83 -16.92 -11.69
C ALA A 194 15.53 -17.56 -12.23
N ALA A 195 14.58 -17.87 -11.35
CA ALA A 195 13.30 -18.45 -11.72
C ALA A 195 12.40 -17.52 -12.53
N GLN A 196 12.54 -16.21 -12.33
CA GLN A 196 11.82 -15.18 -13.12
C GLN A 196 12.25 -15.16 -14.59
N THR A 197 13.51 -15.51 -14.88
CA THR A 197 14.07 -15.46 -16.25
C THR A 197 14.12 -16.84 -16.89
N HIS A 198 14.55 -17.86 -16.16
CA HIS A 198 14.80 -19.21 -16.67
C HIS A 198 14.28 -20.30 -15.72
N PRO A 199 12.94 -20.47 -15.54
CA PRO A 199 12.38 -21.43 -14.59
C PRO A 199 12.79 -22.88 -14.89
N GLN A 200 12.94 -23.24 -16.17
CA GLN A 200 13.37 -24.59 -16.57
C GLN A 200 14.81 -24.90 -16.13
N MET A 201 15.70 -23.93 -16.23
CA MET A 201 17.10 -24.08 -15.79
C MET A 201 17.19 -24.24 -14.28
N VAL A 202 16.38 -23.51 -13.52
CA VAL A 202 16.32 -23.61 -12.05
C VAL A 202 15.88 -25.02 -11.63
N ARG A 203 14.90 -25.61 -12.34
CA ARG A 203 14.50 -27.01 -12.12
C ARG A 203 15.62 -27.98 -12.47
N ALA A 204 16.32 -27.79 -13.60
CA ALA A 204 17.43 -28.65 -14.03
C ALA A 204 18.59 -28.63 -13.02
N LEU A 205 18.80 -27.51 -12.32
CA LEU A 205 19.77 -27.36 -11.23
C LEU A 205 19.31 -27.97 -9.89
N GLY A 206 18.16 -28.66 -9.86
CA GLY A 206 17.63 -29.36 -8.69
C GLY A 206 16.85 -28.50 -7.69
N HIS A 207 16.52 -27.25 -8.01
CA HIS A 207 15.70 -26.42 -7.15
C HIS A 207 14.20 -26.71 -7.32
N ASP A 208 13.49 -26.89 -6.22
CA ASP A 208 12.05 -27.08 -6.18
C ASP A 208 11.32 -25.74 -6.36
N LEU A 209 10.85 -25.47 -7.57
CA LEU A 209 10.08 -24.25 -7.88
C LEU A 209 8.77 -24.16 -7.08
N GLY A 210 8.17 -25.30 -6.69
CA GLY A 210 6.96 -25.29 -5.87
C GLY A 210 7.22 -24.69 -4.48
N ARG A 211 8.38 -24.94 -3.88
CA ARG A 211 8.78 -24.29 -2.63
C ARG A 211 9.07 -22.82 -2.83
N VAL A 212 9.64 -22.44 -3.96
CA VAL A 212 9.90 -21.03 -4.28
C VAL A 212 8.59 -20.27 -4.44
N PHE A 213 7.59 -20.83 -5.15
CA PHE A 213 6.26 -20.22 -5.30
C PHE A 213 5.55 -20.05 -3.96
N LEU A 214 5.57 -21.08 -3.11
CA LEU A 214 5.00 -21.05 -1.77
C LEU A 214 5.61 -19.93 -0.92
N LEU A 215 6.94 -19.82 -0.90
CA LEU A 215 7.65 -18.78 -0.14
C LEU A 215 7.35 -17.38 -0.67
N VAL A 216 7.34 -17.20 -1.99
CA VAL A 216 7.06 -15.90 -2.62
C VAL A 216 5.62 -15.48 -2.40
N PHE A 217 4.67 -16.39 -2.55
CA PHE A 217 3.27 -16.08 -2.31
C PHE A 217 3.01 -15.77 -0.83
N GLY A 218 3.56 -16.60 0.08
CA GLY A 218 3.47 -16.36 1.53
C GLY A 218 4.12 -15.05 1.97
N THR A 219 5.29 -14.71 1.45
CA THR A 219 5.94 -13.42 1.76
C THR A 219 5.18 -12.25 1.16
N GLY A 220 4.65 -12.37 -0.07
CA GLY A 220 3.82 -11.34 -0.70
C GLY A 220 2.55 -11.06 0.09
N THR A 221 1.83 -12.11 0.54
CA THR A 221 0.63 -11.97 1.38
C THR A 221 0.95 -11.47 2.78
N ALA A 222 2.12 -11.82 3.35
CA ALA A 222 2.59 -11.27 4.62
C ALA A 222 2.87 -9.76 4.52
N LEU A 223 3.47 -9.29 3.42
CA LEU A 223 3.68 -7.86 3.16
C LEU A 223 2.35 -7.11 3.00
N ALA A 224 1.38 -7.71 2.30
CA ALA A 224 0.03 -7.16 2.20
C ALA A 224 -0.62 -7.03 3.58
N ALA A 225 -0.53 -8.07 4.39
CA ALA A 225 -1.07 -8.07 5.75
C ALA A 225 -0.36 -7.06 6.66
N LEU A 226 0.96 -6.90 6.56
CA LEU A 226 1.71 -5.89 7.30
C LEU A 226 1.23 -4.48 6.91
N ALA A 227 1.10 -4.22 5.60
CA ALA A 227 0.49 -2.98 5.13
C ALA A 227 -0.93 -2.79 5.69
N GLY A 228 -1.69 -3.90 5.82
CA GLY A 228 -3.02 -3.92 6.40
C GLY A 228 -3.06 -3.54 7.89
N VAL A 229 -2.16 -4.07 8.71
CA VAL A 229 -2.04 -3.69 10.14
C VAL A 229 -1.72 -2.21 10.28
N ILE A 230 -0.74 -1.72 9.49
CA ILE A 230 -0.31 -0.33 9.51
C ILE A 230 -1.42 0.59 9.00
N GLY A 231 -2.00 0.25 7.84
CA GLY A 231 -3.06 1.03 7.21
C GLY A 231 -4.34 1.03 8.02
N GLY A 232 -4.75 -0.13 8.56
CA GLY A 232 -5.94 -0.27 9.41
C GLY A 232 -5.84 0.54 10.70
N SER A 233 -4.65 0.60 11.33
CA SER A 233 -4.43 1.42 12.54
C SER A 233 -4.34 2.92 12.25
N THR A 234 -4.16 3.32 10.99
CA THR A 234 -3.99 4.72 10.55
C THR A 234 -5.26 5.29 9.92
N PHE A 235 -5.95 4.46 9.16
CA PHE A 235 -7.20 4.77 8.48
C PHE A 235 -8.36 3.99 9.10
N VAL A 236 -9.50 3.99 8.44
CA VAL A 236 -10.66 3.22 8.90
C VAL A 236 -10.50 1.75 8.50
N THR A 237 -10.69 0.84 9.48
CA THR A 237 -10.73 -0.61 9.21
C THR A 237 -12.18 -1.03 8.99
N GLU A 238 -12.50 -1.34 7.75
CA GLU A 238 -13.83 -1.78 7.31
C GLU A 238 -13.71 -2.81 6.18
N PRO A 239 -14.72 -3.67 5.94
CA PRO A 239 -14.63 -4.69 4.88
C PRO A 239 -14.44 -4.10 3.48
N SER A 240 -14.94 -2.89 3.21
CA SER A 240 -14.81 -2.20 1.92
C SER A 240 -13.36 -1.81 1.56
N MET A 241 -12.44 -1.80 2.56
CA MET A 241 -11.04 -1.44 2.36
C MET A 241 -10.33 -2.36 1.35
N ALA A 242 -10.75 -3.63 1.23
CA ALA A 242 -10.19 -4.55 0.25
C ALA A 242 -10.44 -4.07 -1.18
N ALA A 243 -11.64 -3.63 -1.49
CA ALA A 243 -11.97 -3.15 -2.83
C ALA A 243 -11.32 -1.79 -3.15
N SER A 244 -11.38 -0.83 -2.23
CA SER A 244 -10.82 0.52 -2.41
C SER A 244 -9.30 0.50 -2.57
N VAL A 245 -8.59 -0.24 -1.70
CA VAL A 245 -7.14 -0.35 -1.76
C VAL A 245 -6.70 -1.26 -2.91
N GLY A 246 -7.48 -2.31 -3.24
CA GLY A 246 -7.20 -3.21 -4.34
C GLY A 246 -7.14 -2.52 -5.69
N THR A 247 -8.09 -1.64 -5.98
CA THR A 247 -8.08 -0.84 -7.20
C THR A 247 -6.85 0.09 -7.26
N MET A 248 -6.47 0.68 -6.12
CA MET A 248 -5.30 1.56 -6.03
C MET A 248 -3.99 0.81 -6.29
N VAL A 249 -3.83 -0.38 -5.70
CA VAL A 249 -2.65 -1.24 -5.91
C VAL A 249 -2.54 -1.68 -7.36
N PHE A 250 -3.68 -2.01 -7.99
CA PHE A 250 -3.71 -2.33 -9.41
C PHE A 250 -3.22 -1.15 -10.26
N VAL A 251 -3.69 0.07 -9.96
CA VAL A 251 -3.22 1.28 -10.64
C VAL A 251 -1.70 1.43 -10.48
N VAL A 252 -1.17 1.31 -9.26
CA VAL A 252 0.29 1.41 -8.98
C VAL A 252 1.08 0.41 -9.81
N VAL A 253 0.65 -0.86 -9.84
CA VAL A 253 1.39 -1.93 -10.55
C VAL A 253 1.34 -1.73 -12.06
N VAL A 254 0.21 -1.32 -12.62
CA VAL A 254 0.07 -1.09 -14.06
C VAL A 254 0.83 0.17 -14.49
N VAL A 255 0.69 1.29 -13.77
CA VAL A 255 1.44 2.53 -14.04
C VAL A 255 2.94 2.31 -13.90
N GLY A 256 3.36 1.58 -12.86
CA GLY A 256 4.78 1.24 -12.65
C GLY A 256 5.36 0.33 -13.74
N GLY A 257 4.52 -0.47 -14.37
CA GLY A 257 4.87 -1.56 -15.28
C GLY A 257 4.87 -2.91 -14.56
N VAL A 258 3.99 -3.78 -15.03
CA VAL A 258 3.70 -5.08 -14.39
C VAL A 258 4.98 -5.90 -14.21
N GLY A 259 5.24 -6.33 -12.97
CA GLY A 259 6.45 -7.09 -12.62
C GLY A 259 7.72 -6.24 -12.33
N SER A 260 7.65 -4.92 -12.43
CA SER A 260 8.77 -4.02 -12.13
C SER A 260 8.66 -3.43 -10.72
N LEU A 261 9.51 -3.87 -9.78
CA LEU A 261 9.57 -3.30 -8.42
C LEU A 261 9.97 -1.81 -8.43
N GLY A 262 10.94 -1.43 -9.28
CA GLY A 262 11.35 -0.03 -9.42
C GLY A 262 10.22 0.85 -9.98
N GLY A 263 9.46 0.30 -10.95
CA GLY A 263 8.29 0.96 -11.49
C GLY A 263 7.18 1.13 -10.46
N ALA A 264 6.87 0.08 -9.70
CA ALA A 264 5.89 0.15 -8.62
C ALA A 264 6.29 1.18 -7.54
N PHE A 265 7.59 1.30 -7.22
CA PHE A 265 8.10 2.32 -6.31
C PHE A 265 7.82 3.74 -6.82
N VAL A 266 8.23 4.03 -8.05
CA VAL A 266 8.04 5.37 -8.65
C VAL A 266 6.56 5.70 -8.78
N ALA A 267 5.73 4.73 -9.23
CA ALA A 267 4.30 4.93 -9.36
C ALA A 267 3.60 5.17 -8.01
N SER A 268 3.96 4.41 -6.96
CA SER A 268 3.39 4.59 -5.63
C SER A 268 3.76 5.94 -5.01
N MET A 269 5.01 6.39 -5.19
CA MET A 269 5.43 7.73 -4.75
C MET A 269 4.69 8.83 -5.51
N LEU A 270 4.59 8.70 -6.84
CA LEU A 270 3.86 9.65 -7.68
C LEU A 270 2.39 9.77 -7.24
N ILE A 271 1.71 8.63 -7.07
CA ILE A 271 0.30 8.59 -6.68
C ILE A 271 0.11 9.12 -5.26
N GLY A 272 0.96 8.71 -4.32
CA GLY A 272 0.92 9.19 -2.94
C GLY A 272 1.12 10.70 -2.83
N LEU A 273 2.09 11.25 -3.54
CA LEU A 273 2.31 12.68 -3.61
C LEU A 273 1.15 13.41 -4.28
N LEU A 274 0.71 12.92 -5.45
CA LEU A 274 -0.38 13.54 -6.20
C LEU A 274 -1.65 13.69 -5.37
N GLN A 275 -2.06 12.63 -4.67
CA GLN A 275 -3.25 12.65 -3.82
C GLN A 275 -3.10 13.58 -2.62
N THR A 276 -1.96 13.53 -1.93
CA THR A 276 -1.77 14.36 -0.74
C THR A 276 -1.60 15.83 -1.07
N PHE A 277 -0.97 16.16 -2.20
CA PHE A 277 -0.91 17.54 -2.68
C PHE A 277 -2.29 18.03 -3.12
N ALA A 278 -3.08 17.20 -3.81
CA ALA A 278 -4.43 17.57 -4.21
C ALA A 278 -5.35 17.89 -3.00
N VAL A 279 -5.21 17.13 -1.91
CA VAL A 279 -5.94 17.38 -0.66
C VAL A 279 -5.35 18.57 0.10
N GLY A 280 -4.02 18.71 0.14
CA GLY A 280 -3.34 19.78 0.88
C GLY A 280 -3.51 21.16 0.28
N PHE A 281 -3.60 21.24 -1.04
CA PHE A 281 -3.84 22.48 -1.78
C PHE A 281 -5.28 22.54 -2.31
N ASP A 282 -6.24 22.44 -1.38
CA ASP A 282 -7.68 22.47 -1.72
C ASP A 282 -8.10 23.84 -2.26
N GLN A 283 -7.95 24.01 -3.56
CA GLN A 283 -8.30 25.22 -4.30
C GLN A 283 -9.47 24.91 -5.25
N PRO A 284 -10.45 25.80 -5.34
CA PRO A 284 -11.51 25.66 -6.33
C PRO A 284 -10.92 25.81 -7.73
N LEU A 285 -11.09 24.77 -8.56
CA LEU A 285 -10.45 24.68 -9.89
C LEU A 285 -11.01 25.65 -10.92
N LEU A 286 -12.30 25.98 -10.80
CA LEU A 286 -13.07 26.71 -11.82
C LEU A 286 -13.53 28.08 -11.33
N GLN A 287 -13.04 28.53 -10.16
CA GLN A 287 -13.41 29.82 -9.61
C GLN A 287 -12.80 30.94 -10.46
N GLY A 288 -13.65 31.81 -10.99
CA GLY A 288 -13.25 32.97 -11.80
C GLY A 288 -13.23 32.74 -13.30
N LEU A 289 -13.58 31.56 -13.81
CA LEU A 289 -13.76 31.32 -15.23
C LEU A 289 -15.16 31.84 -15.69
N PRO A 290 -15.25 32.70 -16.69
CA PRO A 290 -16.53 33.20 -17.18
C PRO A 290 -17.35 32.08 -17.84
N GLY A 291 -18.63 31.98 -17.52
CA GLY A 291 -19.56 31.00 -18.10
C GLY A 291 -19.64 29.64 -17.38
N VAL A 292 -18.92 29.46 -16.25
CA VAL A 292 -19.02 28.23 -15.47
C VAL A 292 -20.25 28.27 -14.56
N PRO A 293 -21.13 27.25 -14.59
CA PRO A 293 -22.25 27.14 -13.66
C PRO A 293 -21.78 27.13 -12.20
N PRO A 294 -22.53 27.76 -11.26
CA PRO A 294 -22.14 27.83 -9.84
C PRO A 294 -21.92 26.47 -9.17
N ALA A 295 -22.58 25.42 -9.67
CA ALA A 295 -22.40 24.05 -9.20
C ALA A 295 -21.02 23.49 -9.52
N LEU A 296 -20.47 23.80 -10.70
CA LEU A 296 -19.13 23.36 -11.12
C LEU A 296 -18.01 24.25 -10.55
N ALA A 297 -18.31 25.53 -10.32
CA ALA A 297 -17.35 26.48 -9.73
C ALA A 297 -16.94 26.11 -8.28
N ARG A 298 -17.72 25.26 -7.62
CA ARG A 298 -17.43 24.75 -6.26
C ARG A 298 -16.54 23.50 -6.24
N TRP A 299 -16.23 22.91 -7.39
CA TRP A 299 -15.38 21.72 -7.43
C TRP A 299 -13.96 22.08 -7.03
N SER A 300 -13.50 21.41 -5.97
CA SER A 300 -12.15 21.60 -5.45
C SER A 300 -11.22 20.48 -5.90
N LEU A 301 -9.92 20.77 -5.88
CA LEU A 301 -8.89 19.80 -6.21
C LEU A 301 -8.92 18.59 -5.23
N ALA A 302 -9.29 18.83 -3.97
CA ALA A 302 -9.42 17.77 -2.97
C ALA A 302 -10.53 16.76 -3.32
N GLN A 303 -11.66 17.23 -3.89
CA GLN A 303 -12.73 16.35 -4.33
C GLN A 303 -12.34 15.47 -5.52
N LEU A 304 -11.38 15.91 -6.34
CA LEU A 304 -10.84 15.13 -7.46
C LEU A 304 -9.70 14.21 -7.05
N ALA A 305 -9.12 14.37 -5.86
CA ALA A 305 -7.99 13.56 -5.40
C ALA A 305 -8.19 12.03 -5.56
N PRO A 306 -9.36 11.43 -5.25
CA PRO A 306 -9.60 10.01 -5.47
C PRO A 306 -9.60 9.58 -6.94
N VAL A 307 -9.89 10.49 -7.87
CA VAL A 307 -9.97 10.22 -9.31
C VAL A 307 -8.58 10.31 -9.97
N LEU A 308 -7.68 11.12 -9.42
CA LEU A 308 -6.37 11.39 -10.01
C LEU A 308 -5.53 10.14 -10.33
N PRO A 309 -5.45 9.11 -9.48
CA PRO A 309 -4.73 7.88 -9.81
C PRO A 309 -5.25 7.18 -11.06
N TYR A 310 -6.57 7.17 -11.24
CA TYR A 310 -7.21 6.56 -12.41
C TYR A 310 -6.97 7.38 -13.68
N LEU A 311 -6.94 8.70 -13.57
CA LEU A 311 -6.54 9.57 -14.68
C LEU A 311 -5.08 9.32 -15.07
N VAL A 312 -4.18 9.18 -14.10
CA VAL A 312 -2.78 8.81 -14.35
C VAL A 312 -2.69 7.44 -15.02
N LEU A 313 -3.51 6.46 -14.59
CA LEU A 313 -3.57 5.14 -15.21
C LEU A 313 -3.97 5.23 -16.69
N VAL A 314 -5.08 5.93 -16.98
CA VAL A 314 -5.57 6.07 -18.38
C VAL A 314 -4.55 6.79 -19.23
N LEU A 315 -4.00 7.90 -18.73
CA LEU A 315 -2.96 8.66 -19.42
C LEU A 315 -1.73 7.78 -19.71
N MET A 316 -1.32 7.00 -18.72
CA MET A 316 -0.17 6.11 -18.85
C MET A 316 -0.41 5.00 -19.88
N LEU A 317 -1.58 4.37 -19.88
CA LEU A 317 -1.92 3.33 -20.85
C LEU A 317 -1.99 3.88 -22.28
N VAL A 318 -2.42 5.12 -22.47
CA VAL A 318 -2.47 5.77 -23.78
C VAL A 318 -1.06 6.14 -24.26
N LEU A 319 -0.21 6.69 -23.40
CA LEU A 319 1.13 7.16 -23.75
C LEU A 319 2.18 6.05 -23.76
N ARG A 320 2.11 5.14 -22.77
CA ARG A 320 3.05 4.03 -22.56
C ARG A 320 2.33 2.80 -22.02
N PRO A 321 1.74 1.95 -22.86
CA PRO A 321 0.95 0.78 -22.43
C PRO A 321 1.75 -0.25 -21.60
N GLN A 322 3.09 -0.18 -21.66
CA GLN A 322 3.98 -1.03 -20.86
C GLN A 322 4.24 -0.51 -19.44
N GLY A 323 3.72 0.68 -19.08
CA GLY A 323 4.04 1.36 -17.84
C GLY A 323 5.40 2.08 -17.85
N LEU A 324 5.79 2.65 -16.69
CA LEU A 324 7.04 3.43 -16.57
C LEU A 324 8.30 2.59 -16.84
N PHE A 325 8.36 1.39 -16.29
CA PHE A 325 9.53 0.49 -16.33
C PHE A 325 9.17 -0.93 -16.80
N GLY A 326 8.06 -1.08 -17.53
CA GLY A 326 7.69 -2.36 -18.14
C GLY A 326 8.66 -2.76 -19.25
N ARG A 327 8.89 -4.06 -19.42
CA ARG A 327 9.69 -4.58 -20.54
C ARG A 327 8.83 -4.58 -21.80
N PRO A 328 9.39 -4.24 -22.97
CA PRO A 328 8.69 -4.46 -24.23
C PRO A 328 8.32 -5.94 -24.33
N SER A 329 7.06 -6.22 -24.66
CA SER A 329 6.68 -7.58 -25.09
C SER A 329 7.46 -7.91 -26.36
N PRO A 330 8.07 -9.11 -26.45
CA PRO A 330 8.77 -9.55 -27.67
C PRO A 330 7.83 -9.61 -28.86
#